data_adedb1650eac01e34239ad133b9bc17c
#
_entry.id   adedb1650eac01e34239ad133b9bc17c
#
_cell.length_a   1.000
_cell.length_b   1.000
_cell.length_c   1.000
_cell.angle_alpha   90.00
_cell.angle_beta   90.00
_cell.angle_gamma   90.00
#
_symmetry.space_group_name_H-M   'P 1'
#
loop_
_entity.id
_entity.type
_entity.pdbx_description
1 polymer ?
#
loop_
_entity_poly.entity_id
_entity_poly.type
_entity_poly.pdbx_seq_one_letter_code
_entity_poly.pdbx_strand_id
1 'polypeptide(L)'
;MRIGEVLDTRYTVYGYTGQGVFSNVVRARDSLRGKQEVAIKIIRNNEIMHKAGLKELEILRRVNNTDPDDKYHCLRLYRNFFHKQHLCMVFEPLSMNLREVLKKYGKNVGLHIKAVRSYVQQMLLALKVLKKSSIIHADIKPDNILVNETKMTLKLADFGSASHVAENEITPYLVSRFYRAPEVILGNF
;
A
#
# COMPACT_ATOMS: atom_id res chain seq x y z
N MET A 1 10.53 -13.40 -11.99
CA MET A 1 10.24 -12.21 -12.83
C MET A 1 11.55 -11.65 -13.31
N ARG A 2 11.62 -11.22 -14.57
CA ARG A 2 12.84 -10.62 -15.17
C ARG A 2 12.50 -9.28 -15.80
N ILE A 3 13.48 -8.37 -15.87
CA ILE A 3 13.35 -7.13 -16.65
C ILE A 3 13.11 -7.52 -18.11
N GLY A 4 12.15 -6.88 -18.77
CA GLY A 4 11.68 -7.22 -20.12
C GLY A 4 10.56 -8.28 -20.15
N GLU A 5 10.25 -8.95 -19.04
CA GLU A 5 9.14 -9.90 -18.99
C GLU A 5 7.79 -9.16 -19.16
N VAL A 6 6.92 -9.74 -20.00
CA VAL A 6 5.56 -9.19 -20.24
C VAL A 6 4.56 -9.97 -19.41
N LEU A 7 3.87 -9.27 -18.52
CA LEU A 7 2.80 -9.83 -17.68
C LEU A 7 1.46 -9.54 -18.33
N ASP A 8 0.55 -10.55 -18.30
CA ASP A 8 -0.82 -10.43 -18.85
C ASP A 8 -0.85 -9.88 -20.29
N THR A 9 0.15 -10.24 -21.12
CA THR A 9 0.33 -9.74 -22.51
C THR A 9 0.31 -8.21 -22.65
N ARG A 10 0.39 -7.48 -21.55
CA ARG A 10 0.12 -6.03 -21.46
C ARG A 10 1.21 -5.25 -20.73
N TYR A 11 1.74 -5.76 -19.63
CA TYR A 11 2.64 -5.00 -18.75
C TYR A 11 4.09 -5.42 -18.93
N THR A 12 4.94 -4.56 -19.50
CA THR A 12 6.36 -4.82 -19.65
C THR A 12 7.12 -4.38 -18.40
N VAL A 13 7.71 -5.31 -17.68
CA VAL A 13 8.51 -5.05 -16.47
C VAL A 13 9.81 -4.33 -16.86
N TYR A 14 10.10 -3.20 -16.21
CA TYR A 14 11.34 -2.46 -16.43
C TYR A 14 12.17 -2.21 -15.17
N GLY A 15 11.63 -2.53 -14.00
CA GLY A 15 12.34 -2.33 -12.73
C GLY A 15 11.69 -3.03 -11.55
N TYR A 16 12.40 -3.00 -10.43
CA TYR A 16 11.93 -3.52 -9.14
C TYR A 16 11.83 -2.38 -8.14
N THR A 17 10.79 -2.41 -7.28
CA THR A 17 10.62 -1.42 -6.20
C THR A 17 10.82 -2.02 -4.83
N GLY A 18 10.55 -3.31 -4.65
CA GLY A 18 10.71 -3.95 -3.35
C GLY A 18 10.52 -5.46 -3.43
N GLN A 19 11.18 -6.16 -2.51
CA GLN A 19 11.01 -7.57 -2.29
C GLN A 19 10.63 -7.79 -0.82
N GLY A 20 9.38 -8.17 -0.57
CA GLY A 20 8.87 -8.52 0.74
C GLY A 20 8.81 -10.02 0.97
N VAL A 21 8.53 -10.41 2.22
CA VAL A 21 8.30 -11.83 2.59
C VAL A 21 7.12 -12.42 1.83
N PHE A 22 6.05 -11.63 1.62
CA PHE A 22 4.76 -12.08 1.07
C PHE A 22 4.60 -11.82 -0.42
N SER A 23 5.31 -10.84 -0.97
CA SER A 23 5.14 -10.40 -2.36
C SER A 23 6.39 -9.71 -2.91
N ASN A 24 6.45 -9.61 -4.23
CA ASN A 24 7.39 -8.76 -4.93
C ASN A 24 6.64 -7.62 -5.61
N VAL A 25 7.22 -6.42 -5.60
CA VAL A 25 6.67 -5.26 -6.31
C VAL A 25 7.60 -4.88 -7.46
N VAL A 26 7.04 -4.85 -8.66
CA VAL A 26 7.76 -4.49 -9.88
C VAL A 26 7.19 -3.21 -10.48
N ARG A 27 8.04 -2.47 -11.21
CA ARG A 27 7.61 -1.38 -12.07
C ARG A 27 7.40 -1.89 -13.48
N ALA A 28 6.29 -1.53 -14.10
CA ALA A 28 5.95 -1.95 -15.44
C ALA A 28 5.33 -0.81 -16.25
N ARG A 29 5.35 -0.97 -17.58
CA ARG A 29 4.70 -0.05 -18.51
C ARG A 29 3.51 -0.72 -19.15
N ASP A 30 2.37 -0.03 -19.11
CA ASP A 30 1.10 -0.49 -19.65
C ASP A 30 1.00 -0.21 -21.15
N SER A 31 1.11 -1.22 -21.99
CA SER A 31 1.09 -1.09 -23.45
C SER A 31 -0.25 -0.56 -23.99
N LEU A 32 -1.37 -0.83 -23.29
CA LEU A 32 -2.71 -0.38 -23.67
C LEU A 32 -3.03 1.05 -23.25
N ARG A 33 -2.15 1.68 -22.43
CA ARG A 33 -2.31 3.06 -21.96
C ARG A 33 -1.09 3.92 -22.29
N GLY A 34 -0.64 3.89 -23.52
CA GLY A 34 0.46 4.75 -23.99
C GLY A 34 1.77 4.56 -23.22
N LYS A 35 2.05 3.33 -22.75
CA LYS A 35 3.21 3.00 -21.91
C LYS A 35 3.24 3.73 -20.56
N GLN A 36 2.07 4.11 -20.05
CA GLN A 36 1.94 4.66 -18.69
C GLN A 36 2.58 3.72 -17.66
N GLU A 37 3.31 4.30 -16.72
CA GLU A 37 3.95 3.54 -15.65
C GLU A 37 2.93 3.05 -14.62
N VAL A 38 3.15 1.85 -14.09
CA VAL A 38 2.36 1.24 -13.02
C VAL A 38 3.29 0.48 -12.07
N ALA A 39 2.82 0.28 -10.83
CA ALA A 39 3.41 -0.67 -9.90
C ALA A 39 2.57 -1.95 -9.87
N ILE A 40 3.21 -3.12 -9.86
CA ILE A 40 2.50 -4.41 -9.83
C ILE A 40 3.01 -5.20 -8.62
N LYS A 41 2.12 -5.44 -7.65
CA LYS A 41 2.36 -6.32 -6.50
C LYS A 41 1.99 -7.74 -6.92
N ILE A 42 2.96 -8.65 -6.81
CA ILE A 42 2.85 -10.05 -7.23
C ILE A 42 2.89 -10.91 -5.99
N ILE A 43 1.78 -11.53 -5.64
CA ILE A 43 1.64 -12.38 -4.46
C ILE A 43 2.33 -13.72 -4.71
N ARG A 44 3.06 -14.25 -3.71
CA ARG A 44 3.68 -15.56 -3.82
C ARG A 44 2.63 -16.67 -3.93
N ASN A 45 2.90 -17.66 -4.78
CA ASN A 45 1.98 -18.75 -5.02
C ASN A 45 2.12 -19.83 -3.93
N ASN A 46 1.50 -19.59 -2.77
CA ASN A 46 1.17 -20.61 -1.80
C ASN A 46 -0.22 -20.30 -1.20
N GLU A 47 -0.86 -21.28 -0.62
CA GLU A 47 -2.25 -21.17 -0.17
C GLU A 47 -2.48 -20.05 0.84
N ILE A 48 -1.60 -19.89 1.82
CA ILE A 48 -1.71 -18.88 2.88
C ILE A 48 -1.60 -17.47 2.26
N MET A 49 -0.58 -17.24 1.41
CA MET A 49 -0.35 -15.95 0.77
C MET A 49 -1.44 -15.61 -0.23
N HIS A 50 -1.97 -16.62 -0.91
CA HIS A 50 -3.07 -16.44 -1.85
C HIS A 50 -4.34 -15.97 -1.14
N LYS A 51 -4.73 -16.62 -0.01
CA LYS A 51 -5.86 -16.20 0.82
C LYS A 51 -5.67 -14.77 1.35
N ALA A 52 -4.49 -14.46 1.88
CA ALA A 52 -4.16 -13.11 2.34
C ALA A 52 -4.23 -12.07 1.21
N GLY A 53 -3.74 -12.40 0.02
CA GLY A 53 -3.80 -11.54 -1.16
C GLY A 53 -5.22 -11.28 -1.64
N LEU A 54 -6.11 -12.27 -1.59
CA LEU A 54 -7.52 -12.10 -1.94
C LEU A 54 -8.24 -11.19 -0.93
N LYS A 55 -7.95 -11.33 0.37
CA LYS A 55 -8.49 -10.45 1.41
C LYS A 55 -7.99 -9.01 1.20
N GLU A 56 -6.71 -8.81 0.95
CA GLU A 56 -6.15 -7.49 0.62
C GLU A 56 -6.84 -6.86 -0.60
N LEU A 57 -7.05 -7.65 -1.66
CA LEU A 57 -7.74 -7.21 -2.88
C LEU A 57 -9.18 -6.75 -2.61
N GLU A 58 -9.92 -7.50 -1.79
CA GLU A 58 -11.28 -7.16 -1.39
C GLU A 58 -11.33 -5.82 -0.63
N ILE A 59 -10.46 -5.65 0.36
CA ILE A 59 -10.36 -4.43 1.17
C ILE A 59 -10.00 -3.23 0.29
N LEU A 60 -9.00 -3.37 -0.58
CA LEU A 60 -8.60 -2.32 -1.52
C LEU A 60 -9.74 -1.89 -2.43
N ARG A 61 -10.50 -2.84 -2.98
CA ARG A 61 -11.69 -2.55 -3.79
C ARG A 61 -12.73 -1.77 -3.01
N ARG A 62 -13.04 -2.20 -1.77
CA ARG A 62 -14.00 -1.53 -0.90
C ARG A 62 -13.59 -0.08 -0.61
N VAL A 63 -12.33 0.14 -0.21
CA VAL A 63 -11.79 1.48 0.06
C VAL A 63 -11.84 2.35 -1.21
N ASN A 64 -11.40 1.83 -2.35
CA ASN A 64 -11.38 2.58 -3.61
C ASN A 64 -12.79 2.88 -4.13
N ASN A 65 -13.76 1.99 -3.94
CA ASN A 65 -15.17 2.23 -4.30
C ASN A 65 -15.82 3.28 -3.41
N THR A 66 -15.40 3.40 -2.15
CA THR A 66 -15.87 4.45 -1.22
C THR A 66 -15.31 5.83 -1.61
N ASP A 67 -14.20 5.87 -2.36
CA ASP A 67 -13.51 7.07 -2.82
C ASP A 67 -13.29 7.03 -4.35
N PRO A 68 -14.33 7.12 -5.18
CA PRO A 68 -14.19 7.03 -6.63
C PRO A 68 -13.37 8.19 -7.22
N ASP A 69 -13.41 9.35 -6.60
CA ASP A 69 -12.71 10.57 -7.05
C ASP A 69 -11.25 10.67 -6.58
N ASP A 70 -10.75 9.68 -5.85
CA ASP A 70 -9.37 9.63 -5.33
C ASP A 70 -8.98 10.85 -4.46
N LYS A 71 -9.89 11.26 -3.55
CA LYS A 71 -9.73 12.44 -2.69
C LYS A 71 -9.18 12.13 -1.29
N TYR A 72 -9.17 10.83 -0.90
CA TYR A 72 -8.90 10.42 0.49
C TYR A 72 -7.55 9.73 0.68
N HIS A 73 -6.61 9.88 -0.25
CA HIS A 73 -5.21 9.50 -0.05
C HIS A 73 -4.96 8.03 0.34
N CYS A 74 -5.75 7.09 -0.17
CA CYS A 74 -5.47 5.67 -0.15
C CYS A 74 -4.94 5.21 -1.51
N LEU A 75 -4.01 4.26 -1.52
CA LEU A 75 -3.40 3.74 -2.75
C LEU A 75 -4.45 3.25 -3.74
N ARG A 76 -4.37 3.69 -4.99
CA ARG A 76 -5.32 3.35 -6.04
C ARG A 76 -4.96 2.02 -6.70
N LEU A 77 -5.86 1.05 -6.57
CA LEU A 77 -5.85 -0.19 -7.32
C LEU A 77 -6.52 0.03 -8.68
N TYR A 78 -5.80 -0.22 -9.77
CA TYR A 78 -6.36 -0.09 -11.12
C TYR A 78 -7.07 -1.36 -11.55
N ARG A 79 -6.46 -2.54 -11.35
CA ARG A 79 -7.02 -3.86 -11.65
C ARG A 79 -6.18 -4.97 -11.01
N ASN A 80 -6.67 -6.20 -11.12
CA ASN A 80 -5.90 -7.40 -10.83
C ASN A 80 -6.00 -8.40 -11.99
N PHE A 81 -5.04 -9.33 -12.04
CA PHE A 81 -5.00 -10.44 -12.98
C PHE A 81 -4.20 -11.60 -12.37
N PHE A 82 -4.25 -12.76 -13.02
CA PHE A 82 -3.38 -13.89 -12.68
C PHE A 82 -2.31 -14.08 -13.74
N HIS A 83 -1.07 -14.26 -13.30
CA HIS A 83 0.07 -14.57 -14.16
C HIS A 83 0.84 -15.74 -13.56
N LYS A 84 0.94 -16.86 -14.29
CA LYS A 84 1.59 -18.10 -13.82
C LYS A 84 1.11 -18.50 -12.42
N GLN A 85 -0.20 -18.47 -12.18
CA GLN A 85 -0.87 -18.75 -10.91
C GLN A 85 -0.58 -17.76 -9.76
N HIS A 86 0.15 -16.69 -10.00
CA HIS A 86 0.32 -15.61 -9.04
C HIS A 86 -0.79 -14.56 -9.19
N LEU A 87 -1.40 -14.17 -8.07
CA LEU A 87 -2.26 -13.00 -8.03
C LEU A 87 -1.40 -11.75 -8.19
N CYS A 88 -1.72 -10.94 -9.19
CA CYS A 88 -1.07 -9.67 -9.51
C CYS A 88 -2.04 -8.52 -9.32
N MET A 89 -1.67 -7.52 -8.56
CA MET A 89 -2.45 -6.29 -8.34
C MET A 89 -1.72 -5.11 -8.95
N VAL A 90 -2.40 -4.34 -9.80
CA VAL A 90 -1.85 -3.19 -10.54
C VAL A 90 -2.25 -1.91 -9.85
N PHE A 91 -1.29 -1.10 -9.48
CA PHE A 91 -1.44 0.15 -8.73
C PHE A 91 -0.91 1.35 -9.50
N GLU A 92 -1.32 2.54 -9.08
CA GLU A 92 -0.67 3.78 -9.45
C GLU A 92 0.83 3.76 -9.10
N PRO A 93 1.69 4.42 -9.90
CA PRO A 93 3.13 4.44 -9.64
C PRO A 93 3.44 5.53 -8.62
N LEU A 94 3.83 5.14 -7.41
CA LEU A 94 4.35 6.06 -6.40
C LEU A 94 5.88 5.92 -6.31
N SER A 95 6.55 6.96 -5.82
CA SER A 95 8.00 7.08 -5.91
C SER A 95 8.74 6.31 -4.80
N MET A 96 8.51 6.69 -3.54
CA MET A 96 9.19 6.14 -2.37
C MET A 96 8.29 6.17 -1.15
N ASN A 97 8.67 5.47 -0.09
CA ASN A 97 7.96 5.53 1.18
C ASN A 97 8.47 6.68 2.06
N LEU A 98 7.70 7.01 3.09
CA LEU A 98 8.01 8.13 3.99
C LEU A 98 9.29 7.89 4.82
N ARG A 99 9.66 6.63 5.09
CA ARG A 99 10.93 6.29 5.74
C ARG A 99 12.11 6.65 4.84
N GLU A 100 12.03 6.37 3.55
CA GLU A 100 13.03 6.74 2.56
C GLU A 100 13.11 8.27 2.40
N VAL A 101 11.96 8.96 2.41
CA VAL A 101 11.90 10.43 2.41
C VAL A 101 12.63 10.99 3.63
N LEU A 102 12.35 10.49 4.83
CA LEU A 102 13.02 10.90 6.06
C LEU A 102 14.53 10.65 5.99
N LYS A 103 14.94 9.48 5.53
CA LYS A 103 16.38 9.15 5.39
C LYS A 103 17.09 10.05 4.38
N LYS A 104 16.45 10.31 3.22
CA LYS A 104 17.08 11.05 2.11
C LYS A 104 17.07 12.56 2.31
N TYR A 105 15.97 13.11 2.81
CA TYR A 105 15.73 14.56 2.90
C TYR A 105 15.71 15.08 4.33
N GLY A 106 15.29 14.27 5.31
CA GLY A 106 15.23 14.66 6.71
C GLY A 106 16.58 14.58 7.41
N LYS A 107 17.43 13.64 7.02
CA LYS A 107 18.73 13.39 7.67
C LYS A 107 18.59 13.37 9.21
N ASN A 108 19.37 14.22 9.92
CA ASN A 108 19.32 14.35 11.38
C ASN A 108 18.44 15.53 11.85
N VAL A 109 17.82 16.27 10.94
CA VAL A 109 17.01 17.49 11.23
C VAL A 109 15.51 17.21 11.18
N GLY A 110 15.09 16.23 10.37
CA GLY A 110 13.68 15.95 10.11
C GLY A 110 13.12 16.73 8.91
N LEU A 111 11.80 16.72 8.76
CA LEU A 111 11.10 17.40 7.67
C LEU A 111 10.60 18.76 8.13
N HIS A 112 10.54 19.72 7.19
CA HIS A 112 10.01 21.05 7.47
C HIS A 112 8.55 20.96 7.93
N ILE A 113 8.19 21.75 8.96
CA ILE A 113 6.85 21.68 9.60
C ILE A 113 5.67 21.87 8.64
N LYS A 114 5.83 22.67 7.58
CA LYS A 114 4.80 22.82 6.54
C LYS A 114 4.54 21.52 5.78
N ALA A 115 5.59 20.73 5.50
CA ALA A 115 5.44 19.42 4.87
C ALA A 115 4.76 18.43 5.82
N VAL A 116 5.16 18.40 7.10
CA VAL A 116 4.55 17.57 8.14
C VAL A 116 3.06 17.88 8.27
N ARG A 117 2.68 19.18 8.33
CA ARG A 117 1.27 19.59 8.38
C ARG A 117 0.46 19.07 7.20
N SER A 118 0.98 19.22 5.97
CA SER A 118 0.33 18.71 4.76
C SER A 118 0.18 17.19 4.80
N TYR A 119 1.22 16.47 5.23
CA TYR A 119 1.20 15.00 5.31
C TYR A 119 0.21 14.51 6.36
N VAL A 120 0.16 15.14 7.53
CA VAL A 120 -0.82 14.80 8.58
C VAL A 120 -2.24 15.00 8.08
N GLN A 121 -2.54 16.11 7.40
CA GLN A 121 -3.86 16.36 6.83
C GLN A 121 -4.26 15.25 5.82
N GLN A 122 -3.36 14.85 4.94
CA GLN A 122 -3.60 13.79 3.96
C GLN A 122 -3.83 12.44 4.65
N MET A 123 -3.05 12.10 5.68
CA MET A 123 -3.24 10.88 6.46
C MET A 123 -4.57 10.87 7.21
N LEU A 124 -5.00 12.00 7.77
CA LEU A 124 -6.31 12.10 8.43
C LEU A 124 -7.46 11.88 7.44
N LEU A 125 -7.31 12.33 6.19
CA LEU A 125 -8.28 12.03 5.13
C LEU A 125 -8.28 10.52 4.79
N ALA A 126 -7.11 9.86 4.72
CA ALA A 126 -7.04 8.41 4.52
C ALA A 126 -7.75 7.66 5.67
N LEU A 127 -7.51 8.05 6.92
CA LEU A 127 -8.20 7.46 8.07
C LEU A 127 -9.71 7.71 8.05
N LYS A 128 -10.14 8.86 7.55
CA LYS A 128 -11.58 9.18 7.39
C LYS A 128 -12.28 8.22 6.43
N VAL A 129 -11.69 7.89 5.28
CA VAL A 129 -12.29 6.92 4.35
C VAL A 129 -12.25 5.51 4.92
N LEU A 130 -11.20 5.10 5.63
CA LEU A 130 -11.14 3.80 6.29
C LEU A 130 -12.26 3.66 7.32
N LYS A 131 -12.46 4.68 8.18
CA LYS A 131 -13.57 4.71 9.14
C LYS A 131 -14.92 4.59 8.42
N LYS A 132 -15.14 5.34 7.33
CA LYS A 132 -16.37 5.28 6.51
C LYS A 132 -16.59 3.90 5.89
N SER A 133 -15.52 3.19 5.56
CA SER A 133 -15.54 1.83 5.00
C SER A 133 -15.63 0.73 6.05
N SER A 134 -15.57 1.07 7.35
CA SER A 134 -15.46 0.12 8.48
C SER A 134 -14.22 -0.78 8.36
N ILE A 135 -13.07 -0.21 7.96
CA ILE A 135 -11.80 -0.90 7.79
C ILE A 135 -10.79 -0.41 8.84
N ILE A 136 -10.06 -1.34 9.44
CA ILE A 136 -8.87 -1.09 10.28
C ILE A 136 -7.65 -1.47 9.44
N HIS A 137 -6.68 -0.57 9.32
CA HIS A 137 -5.45 -0.82 8.55
C HIS A 137 -4.48 -1.77 9.26
N ALA A 138 -4.37 -1.61 10.57
CA ALA A 138 -3.56 -2.42 11.50
C ALA A 138 -2.03 -2.43 11.27
N ASP A 139 -1.47 -1.64 10.32
CA ASP A 139 -0.02 -1.52 10.12
C ASP A 139 0.39 -0.13 9.58
N ILE A 140 -0.11 0.95 10.22
CA ILE A 140 0.28 2.31 9.85
C ILE A 140 1.68 2.59 10.35
N LYS A 141 2.60 2.86 9.42
CA LYS A 141 4.01 3.20 9.68
C LYS A 141 4.59 3.92 8.46
N PRO A 142 5.73 4.63 8.60
CA PRO A 142 6.37 5.34 7.49
C PRO A 142 6.68 4.47 6.26
N ASP A 143 6.90 3.18 6.46
CA ASP A 143 7.17 2.23 5.35
C ASP A 143 5.94 2.02 4.46
N ASN A 144 4.73 2.13 5.03
CA ASN A 144 3.46 1.91 4.36
C ASN A 144 2.77 3.22 3.91
N ILE A 145 3.48 4.34 3.99
CA ILE A 145 3.03 5.63 3.49
C ILE A 145 3.90 6.00 2.30
N LEU A 146 3.32 6.00 1.11
CA LEU A 146 4.03 6.27 -0.14
C LEU A 146 3.83 7.71 -0.58
N VAL A 147 4.82 8.29 -1.24
CA VAL A 147 4.74 9.63 -1.83
C VAL A 147 4.92 9.58 -3.35
N ASN A 148 4.32 10.56 -4.04
CA ASN A 148 4.55 10.77 -5.46
C ASN A 148 5.95 11.37 -5.72
N GLU A 149 6.34 11.55 -6.99
CA GLU A 149 7.66 12.06 -7.34
C GLU A 149 7.94 13.46 -6.81
N THR A 150 6.95 14.34 -6.80
CA THR A 150 7.08 15.71 -6.26
C THR A 150 7.11 15.75 -4.73
N LYS A 151 6.78 14.65 -4.04
CA LYS A 151 6.65 14.51 -2.59
C LYS A 151 5.59 15.43 -1.96
N MET A 152 4.67 15.93 -2.77
CA MET A 152 3.56 16.77 -2.30
C MET A 152 2.32 15.95 -1.95
N THR A 153 2.14 14.81 -2.60
CA THR A 153 1.03 13.90 -2.37
C THR A 153 1.54 12.62 -1.72
N LEU A 154 0.91 12.23 -0.61
CA LEU A 154 1.14 10.93 0.01
C LEU A 154 -0.13 10.08 -0.05
N LYS A 155 0.04 8.78 0.03
CA LYS A 155 -1.04 7.80 0.09
C LYS A 155 -0.71 6.67 1.04
N LEU A 156 -1.72 6.27 1.82
CA LEU A 156 -1.65 5.07 2.65
C LEU A 156 -1.69 3.83 1.76
N ALA A 157 -0.75 2.92 1.98
CA ALA A 157 -0.54 1.72 1.18
C ALA A 157 -0.38 0.47 2.06
N ASP A 158 -0.26 -0.69 1.43
CA ASP A 158 -0.09 -2.01 2.04
C ASP A 158 -1.21 -2.39 3.01
N PHE A 159 -2.35 -2.81 2.43
CA PHE A 159 -3.53 -3.26 3.15
C PHE A 159 -3.48 -4.76 3.53
N GLY A 160 -2.31 -5.40 3.44
CA GLY A 160 -2.13 -6.83 3.73
C GLY A 160 -2.44 -7.24 5.18
N SER A 161 -2.39 -6.30 6.13
CA SER A 161 -2.79 -6.50 7.53
C SER A 161 -4.18 -5.95 7.85
N ALA A 162 -4.86 -5.35 6.88
CA ALA A 162 -6.14 -4.71 7.12
C ALA A 162 -7.27 -5.72 7.30
N SER A 163 -8.31 -5.32 8.04
CA SER A 163 -9.50 -6.13 8.33
C SER A 163 -10.75 -5.27 8.46
N HIS A 164 -11.91 -5.90 8.35
CA HIS A 164 -13.17 -5.26 8.72
C HIS A 164 -13.26 -5.13 10.25
N VAL A 165 -13.84 -4.03 10.73
CA VAL A 165 -14.04 -3.80 12.19
C VAL A 165 -14.77 -4.96 12.84
N ALA A 166 -15.79 -5.54 12.17
CA ALA A 166 -16.56 -6.66 12.68
C ALA A 166 -15.81 -8.01 12.75
N GLU A 167 -14.70 -8.14 11.98
CA GLU A 167 -13.90 -9.37 11.89
C GLU A 167 -12.60 -9.28 12.70
N ASN A 168 -12.39 -8.18 13.39
CA ASN A 168 -11.13 -7.93 14.04
C ASN A 168 -11.01 -8.74 15.33
N GLU A 169 -10.30 -9.87 15.25
CA GLU A 169 -9.81 -10.55 16.45
C GLU A 169 -8.67 -9.73 17.04
N ILE A 170 -8.89 -9.23 18.25
CA ILE A 170 -7.93 -8.43 18.99
C ILE A 170 -6.80 -9.36 19.44
N THR A 171 -5.61 -9.15 18.88
CA THR A 171 -4.41 -9.89 19.28
C THR A 171 -3.30 -8.94 19.69
N PRO A 172 -2.43 -9.30 20.67
CA PRO A 172 -1.30 -8.48 21.10
C PRO A 172 -0.22 -8.34 20.02
N TYR A 173 -0.38 -9.03 18.89
CA TYR A 173 0.56 -9.01 17.76
C TYR A 173 0.15 -8.06 16.62
N LEU A 174 -1.01 -7.39 16.72
CA LEU A 174 -1.40 -6.35 15.77
C LEU A 174 -0.41 -5.20 15.79
N VAL A 175 -0.24 -4.57 14.66
CA VAL A 175 0.66 -3.43 14.42
C VAL A 175 2.15 -3.79 14.54
N SER A 176 2.99 -3.19 13.73
CA SER A 176 4.45 -3.33 13.82
C SER A 176 4.97 -2.86 15.17
N ARG A 177 5.86 -3.63 15.79
CA ARG A 177 6.31 -3.49 17.20
C ARG A 177 6.58 -2.04 17.64
N PHE A 178 7.35 -1.27 16.85
CA PHE A 178 7.73 0.10 17.22
C PHE A 178 6.59 1.12 17.15
N TYR A 179 5.45 0.75 16.55
CA TYR A 179 4.28 1.60 16.35
C TYR A 179 3.06 1.09 17.13
N ARG A 180 3.26 0.01 17.91
CA ARG A 180 2.19 -0.63 18.67
C ARG A 180 1.87 0.18 19.92
N ALA A 181 0.61 0.54 20.09
CA ALA A 181 0.13 1.29 21.23
C ALA A 181 0.22 0.47 22.53
N PRO A 182 0.42 1.11 23.70
CA PRO A 182 0.50 0.41 24.98
C PRO A 182 -0.71 -0.45 25.29
N GLU A 183 -1.92 0.02 25.00
CA GLU A 183 -3.18 -0.71 25.19
C GLU A 183 -3.20 -2.01 24.36
N VAL A 184 -2.65 -1.99 23.14
CA VAL A 184 -2.53 -3.20 22.30
C VAL A 184 -1.54 -4.21 22.89
N ILE A 185 -0.44 -3.73 23.52
CA ILE A 185 0.55 -4.59 24.18
C ILE A 185 -0.05 -5.24 25.43
N LEU A 186 -0.84 -4.49 26.18
CA LEU A 186 -1.45 -4.93 27.44
C LEU A 186 -2.73 -5.75 27.25
N GLY A 187 -3.25 -5.84 26.01
CA GLY A 187 -4.50 -6.55 25.74
C GLY A 187 -5.75 -5.84 26.28
N ASN A 188 -5.64 -4.54 26.59
CA ASN A 188 -6.74 -3.70 27.03
C ASN A 188 -7.35 -2.99 25.81
N PHE A 189 -8.57 -3.38 25.45
CA PHE A 189 -9.27 -2.85 24.25
C PHE A 189 -10.66 -2.35 24.63
#